data_23e257bdb73184ad73269024e2cd603c
#
_entry.id   23e257bdb73184ad73269024e2cd603c
#
_cell.length_a   1.000
_cell.length_b   1.000
_cell.length_c   1.000
_cell.angle_alpha   90.00
_cell.angle_beta   90.00
_cell.angle_gamma   90.00
#
_symmetry.space_group_name_H-M   'P 1'
#
loop_
_entity.id
_entity.type
_entity.pdbx_description
1 polymer ?
#
loop_
_entity_poly.entity_id
_entity_poly.type
_entity_poly.pdbx_seq_one_letter_code
_entity_poly.pdbx_strand_id
1 'polypeptide(L)'
;KLGVGLAGKIVAPTVPFKPLFFMEDALKFRAAMPDFPFVYVGGVISRETADKAIENGFPMIQMGRAVLEDTDFVNKMKTDEKHCSGCEHSNFCIGRMYSKSMQCHKHCEDITPGLKKAVAQINAQNDKMERKLGYK
;
A
#
# COMPACT_ATOMS: atom_id res chain seq x y z
N LYS A 1 -13.06 16.51 -20.86
CA LYS A 1 -12.78 15.15 -20.30
C LYS A 1 -11.32 14.71 -20.48
N LEU A 2 -10.60 15.20 -21.49
CA LEU A 2 -9.18 14.86 -21.72
C LEU A 2 -8.25 15.49 -20.65
N GLY A 3 -8.56 16.71 -20.18
CA GLY A 3 -7.74 17.44 -19.21
C GLY A 3 -7.69 16.82 -17.82
N VAL A 4 -8.80 16.19 -17.37
CA VAL A 4 -8.88 15.55 -16.04
C VAL A 4 -8.01 14.28 -15.99
N GLY A 5 -7.95 13.51 -17.08
CA GLY A 5 -7.10 12.31 -17.14
C GLY A 5 -5.60 12.64 -17.15
N LEU A 6 -5.20 13.74 -17.78
CA LEU A 6 -3.80 14.18 -17.81
C LEU A 6 -3.39 14.79 -16.45
N ALA A 7 -4.24 15.63 -15.86
CA ALA A 7 -4.02 16.20 -14.53
C ALA A 7 -3.93 15.11 -13.46
N GLY A 8 -4.76 14.06 -13.53
CA GLY A 8 -4.70 12.94 -12.58
C GLY A 8 -3.36 12.19 -12.60
N LYS A 9 -2.73 12.03 -13.77
CA LYS A 9 -1.41 11.39 -13.90
C LYS A 9 -0.27 12.27 -13.35
N ILE A 10 -0.43 13.57 -13.36
CA ILE A 10 0.56 14.52 -12.81
C ILE A 10 0.42 14.60 -11.29
N VAL A 11 -0.81 14.65 -10.78
CA VAL A 11 -1.10 14.82 -9.34
C VAL A 11 -0.92 13.52 -8.56
N ALA A 12 -1.23 12.38 -9.16
CA ALA A 12 -1.08 11.06 -8.55
C ALA A 12 -0.39 10.09 -9.52
N PRO A 13 0.92 10.23 -9.73
CA PRO A 13 1.65 9.34 -10.62
C PRO A 13 1.60 7.90 -10.12
N THR A 14 1.57 6.96 -11.05
CA THR A 14 1.70 5.54 -10.72
C THR A 14 3.15 5.28 -10.29
N VAL A 15 3.32 4.91 -9.03
CA VAL A 15 4.63 4.56 -8.46
C VAL A 15 4.64 3.05 -8.19
N PRO A 16 5.65 2.31 -8.68
CA PRO A 16 5.77 0.89 -8.41
C PRO A 16 5.91 0.65 -6.90
N PHE A 17 5.21 -0.35 -6.40
CA PHE A 17 5.22 -0.66 -4.99
C PHE A 17 6.45 -1.49 -4.64
N LYS A 18 7.10 -1.14 -3.53
CA LYS A 18 8.18 -1.89 -2.90
C LYS A 18 7.79 -2.16 -1.44
N PRO A 19 7.91 -3.40 -0.94
CA PRO A 19 7.74 -3.64 0.48
C PRO A 19 8.68 -2.75 1.30
N LEU A 20 8.20 -2.24 2.44
CA LEU A 20 8.96 -1.38 3.36
C LEU A 20 9.61 -0.14 2.69
N PHE A 21 8.90 0.50 1.74
CA PHE A 21 9.45 1.56 0.89
C PHE A 21 9.97 2.80 1.63
N PHE A 22 9.63 3.00 2.91
CA PHE A 22 10.17 4.08 3.74
C PHE A 22 11.25 3.62 4.74
N MET A 23 11.67 2.34 4.72
CA MET A 23 12.57 1.80 5.75
C MET A 23 13.90 2.54 5.79
N GLU A 24 14.50 2.78 4.63
CA GLU A 24 15.80 3.47 4.55
C GLU A 24 15.76 4.87 5.17
N ASP A 25 14.74 5.65 4.86
CA ASP A 25 14.59 7.01 5.41
C ASP A 25 14.16 6.97 6.88
N ALA A 26 13.26 6.06 7.26
CA ALA A 26 12.84 5.89 8.64
C ALA A 26 14.03 5.55 9.57
N LEU A 27 14.99 4.75 9.10
CA LEU A 27 16.21 4.45 9.86
C LEU A 27 17.11 5.67 10.05
N LYS A 28 17.18 6.58 9.09
CA LYS A 28 17.92 7.85 9.24
C LYS A 28 17.31 8.73 10.36
N PHE A 29 15.97 8.85 10.39
CA PHE A 29 15.29 9.57 11.47
C PHE A 29 15.50 8.91 12.83
N ARG A 30 15.39 7.58 12.89
CA ARG A 30 15.63 6.83 14.11
C ARG A 30 17.06 7.00 14.63
N ALA A 31 18.06 7.00 13.76
CA ALA A 31 19.46 7.21 14.14
C ALA A 31 19.68 8.64 14.69
N ALA A 32 18.99 9.63 14.14
CA ALA A 32 19.08 11.02 14.61
C ALA A 32 18.37 11.26 15.94
N MET A 33 17.38 10.46 16.31
CA MET A 33 16.57 10.58 17.52
C MET A 33 16.36 9.21 18.17
N PRO A 34 17.40 8.60 18.78
CA PRO A 34 17.36 7.21 19.24
C PRO A 34 16.33 6.94 20.36
N ASP A 35 16.07 7.93 21.21
CA ASP A 35 15.16 7.81 22.35
C ASP A 35 13.69 8.13 21.98
N PHE A 36 13.43 8.57 20.74
CA PHE A 36 12.08 8.90 20.33
C PHE A 36 11.34 7.64 19.83
N PRO A 37 10.12 7.37 20.34
CA PRO A 37 9.35 6.19 19.95
C PRO A 37 8.67 6.40 18.58
N PHE A 38 9.32 5.98 17.50
CA PHE A 38 8.77 6.06 16.15
C PHE A 38 7.78 4.94 15.86
N VAL A 39 6.71 5.27 15.14
CA VAL A 39 5.81 4.30 14.52
C VAL A 39 6.22 4.13 13.06
N TYR A 40 6.52 2.90 12.65
CA TYR A 40 6.83 2.62 11.24
C TYR A 40 5.55 2.61 10.39
N VAL A 41 5.57 3.27 9.26
CA VAL A 41 4.52 3.25 8.24
C VAL A 41 5.14 3.11 6.85
N GLY A 42 4.56 2.27 6.00
CA GLY A 42 4.94 2.17 4.59
C GLY A 42 5.31 0.78 4.13
N GLY A 43 4.41 0.13 3.38
CA GLY A 43 4.68 -1.13 2.70
C GLY A 43 4.76 -2.37 3.60
N VAL A 44 4.12 -2.38 4.75
CA VAL A 44 3.92 -3.59 5.56
C VAL A 44 2.78 -4.39 4.94
N ILE A 45 3.09 -5.58 4.41
CA ILE A 45 2.18 -6.43 3.64
C ILE A 45 2.17 -7.89 4.10
N SER A 46 3.01 -8.27 5.07
CA SER A 46 3.14 -9.63 5.57
C SER A 46 3.70 -9.63 6.99
N ARG A 47 3.67 -10.79 7.65
CA ARG A 47 4.33 -11.02 8.93
C ARG A 47 5.82 -10.69 8.85
N GLU A 48 6.51 -11.18 7.83
CA GLU A 48 7.93 -10.91 7.59
C GLU A 48 8.26 -9.42 7.55
N THR A 49 7.45 -8.62 6.81
CA THR A 49 7.67 -7.17 6.72
C THR A 49 7.36 -6.46 8.04
N ALA A 50 6.41 -6.96 8.81
CA ALA A 50 6.11 -6.45 10.14
C ALA A 50 7.25 -6.74 11.13
N ASP A 51 7.69 -7.99 11.20
CA ASP A 51 8.78 -8.41 12.09
C ASP A 51 10.06 -7.65 11.75
N LYS A 52 10.39 -7.46 10.47
CA LYS A 52 11.53 -6.66 10.03
C LYS A 52 11.47 -5.20 10.50
N ALA A 53 10.30 -4.59 10.56
CA ALA A 53 10.16 -3.24 11.13
C ALA A 53 10.40 -3.24 12.64
N ILE A 54 9.87 -4.21 13.37
CA ILE A 54 10.11 -4.36 14.82
C ILE A 54 11.60 -4.62 15.12
N GLU A 55 12.25 -5.52 14.39
CA GLU A 55 13.68 -5.84 14.52
C GLU A 55 14.56 -4.61 14.28
N ASN A 56 14.16 -3.72 13.40
CA ASN A 56 14.82 -2.44 13.17
C ASN A 56 14.49 -1.39 14.24
N GLY A 57 13.79 -1.78 15.30
CA GLY A 57 13.56 -1.00 16.52
C GLY A 57 12.41 -0.02 16.44
N PHE A 58 11.43 -0.25 15.58
CA PHE A 58 10.17 0.49 15.59
C PHE A 58 9.19 -0.24 16.52
N PRO A 59 8.82 0.33 17.69
CA PRO A 59 7.98 -0.38 18.68
C PRO A 59 6.54 -0.58 18.21
N MET A 60 6.12 0.15 17.19
CA MET A 60 4.77 0.09 16.64
C MET A 60 4.79 0.20 15.11
N ILE A 61 3.76 -0.36 14.48
CA ILE A 61 3.58 -0.38 13.04
C ILE A 61 2.20 0.15 12.70
N GLN A 62 2.11 1.02 11.71
CA GLN A 62 0.86 1.48 11.13
C GLN A 62 0.65 0.84 9.76
N MET A 63 -0.50 0.18 9.59
CA MET A 63 -0.93 -0.43 8.33
C MET A 63 -2.19 0.29 7.81
N GLY A 64 -2.19 0.64 6.52
CA GLY A 64 -3.35 1.27 5.88
C GLY A 64 -4.01 0.33 4.87
N ARG A 65 -3.47 0.25 3.66
CA ARG A 65 -4.10 -0.46 2.54
C ARG A 65 -4.28 -1.96 2.76
N ALA A 66 -3.39 -2.62 3.50
CA ALA A 66 -3.53 -4.04 3.82
C ALA A 66 -4.81 -4.29 4.64
N VAL A 67 -5.02 -3.49 5.69
CA VAL A 67 -6.22 -3.60 6.56
C VAL A 67 -7.48 -3.09 5.85
N LEU A 68 -7.36 -2.14 4.94
CA LEU A 68 -8.49 -1.69 4.12
C LEU A 68 -8.94 -2.75 3.09
N GLU A 69 -8.01 -3.51 2.57
CA GLU A 69 -8.28 -4.62 1.64
C GLU A 69 -8.84 -5.84 2.38
N ASP A 70 -8.31 -6.14 3.56
CA ASP A 70 -8.77 -7.23 4.40
C ASP A 70 -8.81 -6.77 5.87
N THR A 71 -9.99 -6.55 6.41
CA THR A 71 -10.17 -6.07 7.80
C THR A 71 -9.68 -7.07 8.85
N ASP A 72 -9.55 -8.34 8.49
CA ASP A 72 -9.03 -9.40 9.36
C ASP A 72 -7.54 -9.73 9.10
N PHE A 73 -6.86 -8.92 8.29
CA PHE A 73 -5.48 -9.13 7.87
C PHE A 73 -4.52 -9.43 9.02
N VAL A 74 -4.60 -8.68 10.11
CA VAL A 74 -3.70 -8.84 11.27
C VAL A 74 -3.90 -10.18 11.96
N ASN A 75 -5.14 -10.66 12.11
CA ASN A 75 -5.43 -11.97 12.71
C ASN A 75 -4.97 -13.12 11.80
N LYS A 76 -5.21 -12.99 10.50
CA LYS A 76 -4.73 -13.98 9.52
C LYS A 76 -3.20 -14.08 9.53
N MET A 77 -2.51 -12.94 9.56
CA MET A 77 -1.05 -12.88 9.67
C MET A 77 -0.50 -13.49 10.97
N LYS A 78 -1.27 -13.52 12.06
CA LYS A 78 -0.89 -14.18 13.32
C LYS A 78 -0.97 -15.71 13.21
N THR A 79 -1.93 -16.22 12.48
CA THR A 79 -2.20 -17.66 12.34
C THR A 79 -1.50 -18.31 11.16
N ASP A 80 -1.21 -17.54 10.12
CA ASP A 80 -0.49 -17.97 8.93
C ASP A 80 0.66 -17.00 8.62
N GLU A 81 1.88 -17.42 8.91
CA GLU A 81 3.09 -16.62 8.67
C GLU A 81 3.33 -16.29 7.19
N LYS A 82 2.76 -17.08 6.27
CA LYS A 82 2.86 -16.85 4.83
C LYS A 82 1.76 -15.93 4.28
N HIS A 83 0.79 -15.55 5.15
CA HIS A 83 -0.29 -14.68 4.71
C HIS A 83 0.23 -13.31 4.30
N CYS A 84 -0.08 -12.91 3.06
CA CYS A 84 0.28 -11.62 2.50
C CYS A 84 -0.97 -10.83 2.11
N SER A 85 -0.87 -9.51 2.18
CA SER A 85 -1.95 -8.62 1.71
C SER A 85 -2.21 -8.83 0.23
N GLY A 86 -3.48 -8.95 -0.13
CA GLY A 86 -3.96 -9.01 -1.50
C GLY A 86 -4.08 -7.65 -2.19
N CYS A 87 -3.59 -6.55 -1.58
CA CYS A 87 -3.66 -5.22 -2.16
C CYS A 87 -2.82 -5.11 -3.44
N GLU A 88 -3.45 -4.76 -4.55
CA GLU A 88 -2.80 -4.62 -5.87
C GLU A 88 -2.22 -3.21 -6.13
N HIS A 89 -2.23 -2.34 -5.13
CA HIS A 89 -1.64 -0.99 -5.13
C HIS A 89 -2.15 -0.04 -6.24
N SER A 90 -3.37 -0.25 -6.75
CA SER A 90 -3.99 0.63 -7.76
C SER A 90 -4.27 2.05 -7.27
N ASN A 91 -4.17 2.29 -5.95
CA ASN A 91 -4.54 3.55 -5.31
C ASN A 91 -6.00 3.99 -5.51
N PHE A 92 -6.87 3.09 -5.95
CA PHE A 92 -8.31 3.35 -6.09
C PHE A 92 -8.94 3.90 -4.81
N CYS A 93 -8.61 3.31 -3.66
CA CYS A 93 -9.10 3.75 -2.35
C CYS A 93 -8.70 5.19 -2.04
N ILE A 94 -7.47 5.59 -2.38
CA ILE A 94 -6.97 6.97 -2.18
C ILE A 94 -7.73 7.96 -3.07
N GLY A 95 -7.90 7.63 -4.36
CA GLY A 95 -8.66 8.48 -5.27
C GLY A 95 -10.14 8.63 -4.87
N ARG A 96 -10.72 7.61 -4.24
CA ARG A 96 -12.11 7.61 -3.80
C ARG A 96 -12.36 8.45 -2.55
N MET A 97 -11.40 8.58 -1.64
CA MET A 97 -11.56 9.28 -0.36
C MET A 97 -12.00 10.75 -0.47
N TYR A 98 -11.78 11.39 -1.62
CA TYR A 98 -12.15 12.79 -1.85
C TYR A 98 -13.62 12.98 -2.31
N SER A 99 -14.31 11.91 -2.68
CA SER A 99 -15.66 11.99 -3.24
C SER A 99 -16.66 11.06 -2.58
N LYS A 100 -16.22 10.00 -1.95
CA LYS A 100 -17.02 8.94 -1.33
C LYS A 100 -16.27 8.30 -0.17
N SER A 101 -16.91 7.35 0.53
CA SER A 101 -16.25 6.55 1.56
C SER A 101 -15.06 5.78 0.99
N MET A 102 -13.94 5.79 1.69
CA MET A 102 -12.74 5.06 1.30
C MET A 102 -12.98 3.55 1.36
N GLN A 103 -12.83 2.87 0.23
CA GLN A 103 -13.05 1.42 0.09
C GLN A 103 -12.04 0.82 -0.86
N CYS A 104 -11.68 -0.46 -0.66
CA CYS A 104 -10.94 -1.22 -1.65
C CYS A 104 -11.81 -1.51 -2.88
N HIS A 105 -11.25 -1.46 -4.09
CA HIS A 105 -11.99 -1.76 -5.32
C HIS A 105 -12.58 -3.17 -5.34
N LYS A 106 -11.99 -4.11 -4.61
CA LYS A 106 -12.46 -5.49 -4.51
C LYS A 106 -13.80 -5.63 -3.78
N HIS A 107 -14.08 -4.70 -2.84
CA HIS A 107 -15.27 -4.70 -2.00
C HIS A 107 -16.23 -3.53 -2.32
N CYS A 108 -15.95 -2.80 -3.40
CA CYS A 108 -16.73 -1.63 -3.79
C CYS A 108 -17.90 -2.01 -4.68
N GLU A 109 -19.13 -1.95 -4.15
CA GLU A 109 -20.35 -2.34 -4.87
C GLU A 109 -20.73 -1.33 -5.97
N ASP A 110 -20.43 -0.04 -5.76
CA ASP A 110 -20.79 1.05 -6.69
C ASP A 110 -19.68 1.40 -7.70
N ILE A 111 -18.72 0.50 -7.93
CA ILE A 111 -17.69 0.68 -8.95
C ILE A 111 -18.27 0.47 -10.35
N THR A 112 -18.19 1.51 -11.19
CA THR A 112 -18.68 1.44 -12.57
C THR A 112 -17.81 0.52 -13.44
N PRO A 113 -18.38 -0.12 -14.50
CA PRO A 113 -17.61 -0.97 -15.41
C PRO A 113 -16.38 -0.29 -16.01
N GLY A 114 -16.50 0.98 -16.38
CA GLY A 114 -15.37 1.78 -16.91
C GLY A 114 -14.26 1.96 -15.88
N LEU A 115 -14.61 2.23 -14.62
CA LEU A 115 -13.65 2.39 -13.55
C LEU A 115 -12.99 1.05 -13.17
N LYS A 116 -13.77 -0.04 -13.17
CA LYS A 116 -13.24 -1.40 -12.97
C LYS A 116 -12.19 -1.77 -14.02
N LYS A 117 -12.46 -1.45 -15.31
CA LYS A 117 -11.50 -1.63 -16.40
C LYS A 117 -10.23 -0.79 -16.20
N ALA A 118 -10.38 0.49 -15.79
CA ALA A 118 -9.25 1.37 -15.53
C ALA A 118 -8.36 0.87 -14.38
N VAL A 119 -8.97 0.40 -13.29
CA VAL A 119 -8.24 -0.23 -12.15
C VAL A 119 -7.47 -1.46 -12.61
N ALA A 120 -8.08 -2.35 -13.39
CA ALA A 120 -7.40 -3.53 -13.92
C ALA A 120 -6.19 -3.17 -14.80
N GLN A 121 -6.29 -2.11 -15.63
CA GLN A 121 -5.17 -1.61 -16.44
C GLN A 121 -4.03 -1.06 -15.56
N ILE A 122 -4.35 -0.30 -14.51
CA ILE A 122 -3.36 0.22 -13.56
C ILE A 122 -2.65 -0.94 -12.86
N ASN A 123 -3.39 -1.92 -12.36
CA ASN A 123 -2.82 -3.08 -11.68
C ASN A 123 -1.87 -3.87 -12.59
N ALA A 124 -2.24 -4.08 -13.85
CA ALA A 124 -1.37 -4.75 -14.83
C ALA A 124 -0.09 -3.93 -15.13
N GLN A 125 -0.18 -2.61 -15.18
CA GLN A 125 1.00 -1.74 -15.33
C GLN A 125 1.91 -1.80 -14.10
N ASN A 126 1.34 -1.74 -12.90
CA ASN A 126 2.09 -1.85 -11.65
C ASN A 126 2.83 -3.18 -11.58
N ASP A 127 2.14 -4.29 -11.81
CA ASP A 127 2.73 -5.62 -11.77
C ASP A 127 3.91 -5.76 -12.75
N LYS A 128 3.75 -5.24 -13.98
CA LYS A 128 4.83 -5.23 -14.97
C LYS A 128 6.04 -4.41 -14.51
N MET A 129 5.82 -3.25 -13.88
CA MET A 129 6.91 -2.42 -13.39
C MET A 129 7.61 -3.05 -12.17
N GLU A 130 6.83 -3.60 -11.24
CA GLU A 130 7.35 -4.25 -10.03
C GLU A 130 8.22 -5.46 -10.37
N ARG A 131 7.78 -6.31 -11.32
CA ARG A 131 8.61 -7.41 -11.86
C ARG A 131 9.89 -6.92 -12.53
N LYS A 132 9.81 -5.85 -13.33
CA LYS A 132 11.00 -5.27 -14.00
C LYS A 132 12.04 -4.74 -13.01
N LEU A 133 11.58 -4.24 -11.85
CA LEU A 133 12.43 -3.68 -10.80
C LEU A 133 12.86 -4.73 -9.74
N GLY A 134 12.42 -5.97 -9.88
CA GLY A 134 12.74 -7.04 -8.92
C GLY A 134 12.05 -6.88 -7.57
N TYR A 135 10.87 -6.23 -7.52
CA TYR A 135 10.09 -6.05 -6.29
C TYR A 135 9.08 -7.18 -6.07
N LYS A 136 8.92 -8.04 -7.07
CA LYS A 136 8.16 -9.31 -7.07
C LYS A 136 8.97 -10.40 -7.73
#